data_d97e903439d06d4adf528cb254762b7e
#
_entry.id   d97e903439d06d4adf528cb254762b7e
#
_cell.length_a   1.000
_cell.length_b   1.000
_cell.length_c   1.000
_cell.angle_alpha   90.00
_cell.angle_beta   90.00
_cell.angle_gamma   90.00
#
_symmetry.space_group_name_H-M   'P 1'
#
loop_
_entity.id
_entity.type
_entity.pdbx_description
1 polymer ?
#
loop_
_entity_poly.entity_id
_entity_poly.type
_entity_poly.pdbx_seq_one_letter_code
_entity_poly.pdbx_strand_id
1 'polypeptide(L)'
;METIQKNWNKKFVLLFITNLLVLAAFYASIPIIPVYCQEIGITGSGIGIVLTAMSVATILFRPIAGYLLDNFNRYRVYLLFLALFCLAFPSFIAFPIFGALIVIRLYMGAVYSVCGSATITLASDVLPPTKITEGISRFAFTISIGMAVGPYVGIQVQNHLDSKASFLTVFSISVIALICVSCCRIKYPKVKRKKFSIKDSIYNPALPFMFNMTFLMIPYGAVIAYSSILAQEKNLMSFLPYFYICLVIGMLLSKISTQKMIDAGKHRVLVYISLIILVITITSYIFLTTGAHLLIAGFFFGIGYGILQPLFQSFVTGTTPAPKRGVANATYLLSYDIGIGIGSLLMGCLQESIGLQKGFALTAIAYVVGGIIYIVYSDRYYRKLKTASAEAPAKEAHTLAPYMKKEVYALQEDATVYDAIAFFSEKNISGAPILSKEGTAIGFISDGDIMRYMKEGKLAPMATDSSTLFMEYLWDPDAEFHEKINTIMHLNILEICTKKAISIDADASIQDVCKLLGKSGVKKVPVVSENKVVGILLRSAIINYLEKQYLEQAKSVHQAG
;
A
#
# COMPACT_ATOMS: atom_id res chain seq x y z
N MET A 1 -9.84 27.38 -12.08
CA MET A 1 -9.53 27.33 -10.64
C MET A 1 -10.32 26.18 -10.04
N GLU A 2 -9.78 24.97 -10.12
CA GLU A 2 -10.35 23.81 -9.42
C GLU A 2 -10.02 23.94 -7.96
N THR A 3 -11.03 24.14 -7.15
CA THR A 3 -10.97 24.00 -5.71
C THR A 3 -10.49 22.59 -5.41
N ILE A 4 -9.23 22.46 -5.06
CA ILE A 4 -8.63 21.22 -4.57
C ILE A 4 -9.53 20.76 -3.42
N GLN A 5 -10.31 19.71 -3.64
CA GLN A 5 -11.05 19.03 -2.59
C GLN A 5 -10.04 18.46 -1.59
N LYS A 6 -9.65 19.29 -0.64
CA LYS A 6 -8.65 19.02 0.41
C LYS A 6 -9.22 18.16 1.53
N ASN A 7 -10.50 17.77 1.45
CA ASN A 7 -11.18 17.07 2.53
C ASN A 7 -11.22 15.57 2.28
N TRP A 8 -10.56 14.84 3.17
CA TRP A 8 -10.71 13.39 3.29
C TRP A 8 -12.18 13.05 3.49
N ASN A 9 -12.67 12.05 2.75
CA ASN A 9 -14.05 11.59 2.88
C ASN A 9 -14.33 11.21 4.36
N LYS A 10 -15.39 11.76 4.95
CA LYS A 10 -15.81 11.49 6.33
C LYS A 10 -15.83 9.98 6.65
N LYS A 11 -16.18 9.13 5.68
CA LYS A 11 -16.18 7.67 5.83
C LYS A 11 -14.77 7.11 6.00
N PHE A 12 -13.77 7.65 5.29
CA PHE A 12 -12.38 7.23 5.46
C PHE A 12 -11.84 7.59 6.85
N VAL A 13 -12.13 8.79 7.34
CA VAL A 13 -11.73 9.22 8.68
C VAL A 13 -12.37 8.34 9.76
N LEU A 14 -13.67 8.02 9.63
CA LEU A 14 -14.34 7.11 10.55
C LEU A 14 -13.75 5.70 10.53
N LEU A 15 -13.41 5.17 9.34
CA LEU A 15 -12.73 3.88 9.22
C LEU A 15 -11.32 3.92 9.80
N PHE A 16 -10.59 5.03 9.64
CA PHE A 16 -9.26 5.23 10.24
C PHE A 16 -9.33 5.20 11.77
N ILE A 17 -10.27 5.94 12.36
CA ILE A 17 -10.52 5.94 13.82
C ILE A 17 -10.95 4.54 14.29
N THR A 18 -11.87 3.91 13.58
CA THR A 18 -12.32 2.55 13.89
C THR A 18 -11.16 1.56 13.90
N ASN A 19 -10.32 1.58 12.87
CA ASN A 19 -9.17 0.68 12.79
C ASN A 19 -8.17 0.93 13.91
N LEU A 20 -7.92 2.20 14.23
CA LEU A 20 -7.05 2.57 15.36
C LEU A 20 -7.57 2.01 16.67
N LEU A 21 -8.87 2.15 16.95
CA LEU A 21 -9.49 1.64 18.17
C LEU A 21 -9.48 0.11 18.23
N VAL A 22 -9.78 -0.57 17.11
CA VAL A 22 -9.73 -2.04 17.02
C VAL A 22 -8.32 -2.55 17.27
N LEU A 23 -7.30 -1.90 16.66
CA LEU A 23 -5.90 -2.27 16.86
C LEU A 23 -5.44 -1.96 18.29
N ALA A 24 -5.85 -0.83 18.86
CA ALA A 24 -5.55 -0.50 20.25
C ALA A 24 -6.16 -1.55 21.20
N ALA A 25 -7.42 -1.94 21.00
CA ALA A 25 -8.07 -3.01 21.79
C ALA A 25 -7.35 -4.35 21.63
N PHE A 26 -6.98 -4.71 20.40
CA PHE A 26 -6.24 -5.93 20.10
C PHE A 26 -4.87 -5.96 20.79
N TYR A 27 -4.06 -4.93 20.57
CA TYR A 27 -2.72 -4.86 21.15
C TYR A 27 -2.72 -4.68 22.68
N ALA A 28 -3.74 -4.02 23.25
CA ALA A 28 -3.92 -3.94 24.69
C ALA A 28 -4.10 -5.33 25.32
N SER A 29 -4.86 -6.21 24.68
CA SER A 29 -5.14 -7.55 25.19
C SER A 29 -3.90 -8.46 25.27
N ILE A 30 -2.88 -8.20 24.46
CA ILE A 30 -1.70 -9.07 24.36
C ILE A 30 -0.93 -9.19 25.68
N PRO A 31 -0.51 -8.10 26.35
CA PRO A 31 0.21 -8.19 27.62
C PRO A 31 -0.69 -8.51 28.82
N ILE A 32 -2.01 -8.26 28.73
CA ILE A 32 -2.95 -8.49 29.82
C ILE A 32 -3.19 -9.99 30.02
N ILE A 33 -3.38 -10.74 28.93
CA ILE A 33 -3.80 -12.15 28.97
C ILE A 33 -2.79 -13.05 29.68
N PRO A 34 -1.46 -12.96 29.47
CA PRO A 34 -0.50 -13.79 30.19
C PRO A 34 -0.53 -13.57 31.71
N VAL A 35 -0.62 -12.30 32.14
CA VAL A 35 -0.73 -11.94 33.57
C VAL A 35 -2.03 -12.47 34.17
N TYR A 36 -3.14 -12.30 33.44
CA TYR A 36 -4.43 -12.84 33.85
C TYR A 36 -4.42 -14.38 33.97
N CYS A 37 -3.72 -15.08 33.04
CA CYS A 37 -3.56 -16.53 33.16
C CYS A 37 -2.83 -16.91 34.47
N GLN A 38 -1.79 -16.16 34.86
CA GLN A 38 -1.11 -16.40 36.15
C GLN A 38 -2.01 -16.12 37.36
N GLU A 39 -2.79 -15.05 37.31
CA GLU A 39 -3.75 -14.70 38.41
C GLU A 39 -4.76 -15.84 38.68
N ILE A 40 -5.15 -16.60 37.64
CA ILE A 40 -6.06 -17.74 37.77
C ILE A 40 -5.34 -19.10 37.89
N GLY A 41 -4.03 -19.09 38.15
CA GLY A 41 -3.23 -20.29 38.41
C GLY A 41 -2.74 -21.05 37.19
N ILE A 42 -2.82 -20.48 35.99
CA ILE A 42 -2.23 -21.06 34.76
C ILE A 42 -0.82 -20.53 34.60
N THR A 43 0.16 -21.42 34.46
CA THR A 43 1.59 -21.06 34.35
C THR A 43 2.24 -21.77 33.16
N GLY A 44 3.47 -21.34 32.82
CA GLY A 44 4.36 -22.01 31.90
C GLY A 44 3.75 -22.34 30.54
N SER A 45 3.78 -23.61 30.18
CA SER A 45 3.26 -24.13 28.92
C SER A 45 1.77 -23.87 28.71
N GLY A 46 0.99 -23.83 29.81
CA GLY A 46 -0.44 -23.51 29.75
C GLY A 46 -0.70 -22.12 29.17
N ILE A 47 0.09 -21.12 29.58
CA ILE A 47 0.02 -19.76 29.02
C ILE A 47 0.37 -19.78 27.52
N GLY A 48 1.45 -20.50 27.17
CA GLY A 48 1.88 -20.68 25.77
C GLY A 48 0.77 -21.25 24.89
N ILE A 49 0.05 -22.27 25.38
CA ILE A 49 -1.08 -22.90 24.67
C ILE A 49 -2.21 -21.89 24.44
N VAL A 50 -2.62 -21.17 25.50
CA VAL A 50 -3.68 -20.13 25.41
C VAL A 50 -3.30 -19.07 24.36
N LEU A 51 -2.05 -18.58 24.37
CA LEU A 51 -1.61 -17.55 23.44
C LEU A 51 -1.52 -18.08 21.99
N THR A 52 -1.00 -19.29 21.80
CA THR A 52 -0.86 -19.93 20.49
C THR A 52 -2.19 -20.26 19.85
N ALA A 53 -3.22 -20.59 20.65
CA ALA A 53 -4.57 -20.92 20.15
C ALA A 53 -5.11 -19.82 19.21
N MET A 54 -4.87 -18.55 19.52
CA MET A 54 -5.27 -17.46 18.65
C MET A 54 -4.57 -17.50 17.28
N SER A 55 -3.27 -17.73 17.26
CA SER A 55 -2.49 -17.82 16.02
C SER A 55 -2.98 -18.96 15.14
N VAL A 56 -3.25 -20.13 15.72
CA VAL A 56 -3.81 -21.31 15.01
C VAL A 56 -5.13 -20.94 14.35
N ALA A 57 -6.05 -20.34 15.10
CA ALA A 57 -7.34 -19.94 14.54
C ALA A 57 -7.20 -18.89 13.46
N THR A 58 -6.33 -17.90 13.65
CA THR A 58 -6.09 -16.84 12.64
C THR A 58 -5.58 -17.45 11.32
N ILE A 59 -4.64 -18.40 11.38
CA ILE A 59 -4.12 -19.09 10.20
C ILE A 59 -5.23 -19.83 9.46
N LEU A 60 -6.01 -20.63 10.17
CA LEU A 60 -7.09 -21.45 9.59
C LEU A 60 -8.21 -20.59 8.98
N PHE A 61 -8.54 -19.48 9.61
CA PHE A 61 -9.64 -18.61 9.18
C PHE A 61 -9.25 -17.54 8.14
N ARG A 62 -7.96 -17.29 7.86
CA ARG A 62 -7.55 -16.30 6.81
C ARG A 62 -8.14 -16.59 5.44
N PRO A 63 -8.13 -17.83 4.90
CA PRO A 63 -8.78 -18.11 3.62
C PRO A 63 -10.30 -17.87 3.66
N ILE A 64 -10.93 -18.22 4.78
CA ILE A 64 -12.37 -18.00 4.99
C ILE A 64 -12.68 -16.50 5.05
N ALA A 65 -11.84 -15.71 5.71
CA ALA A 65 -11.98 -14.25 5.77
C ALA A 65 -11.95 -13.64 4.37
N GLY A 66 -10.99 -14.04 3.53
CA GLY A 66 -10.92 -13.61 2.12
C GLY A 66 -12.20 -13.97 1.36
N TYR A 67 -12.65 -15.21 1.47
CA TYR A 67 -13.88 -15.67 0.83
C TYR A 67 -15.11 -14.87 1.27
N LEU A 68 -15.27 -14.61 2.56
CA LEU A 68 -16.39 -13.84 3.09
C LEU A 68 -16.38 -12.40 2.55
N LEU A 69 -15.22 -11.75 2.52
CA LEU A 69 -15.08 -10.37 2.04
C LEU A 69 -15.27 -10.24 0.52
N ASP A 70 -14.98 -11.29 -0.25
CA ASP A 70 -15.14 -11.27 -1.70
C ASP A 70 -16.55 -11.66 -2.17
N ASN A 71 -17.31 -12.43 -1.37
CA ASN A 71 -18.60 -12.98 -1.78
C ASN A 71 -19.81 -12.36 -1.08
N PHE A 72 -19.59 -11.61 0.01
CA PHE A 72 -20.66 -10.98 0.77
C PHE A 72 -20.44 -9.46 0.87
N ASN A 73 -21.43 -8.77 1.39
CA ASN A 73 -21.32 -7.34 1.67
C ASN A 73 -20.25 -7.09 2.75
N ARG A 74 -19.08 -6.62 2.34
CA ARG A 74 -17.90 -6.38 3.20
C ARG A 74 -18.22 -5.56 4.45
N TYR A 75 -19.05 -4.53 4.30
CA TYR A 75 -19.44 -3.67 5.41
C TYR A 75 -20.29 -4.42 6.45
N ARG A 76 -21.27 -5.23 6.00
CA ARG A 76 -22.10 -6.04 6.92
C ARG A 76 -21.27 -7.15 7.60
N VAL A 77 -20.39 -7.80 6.83
CA VAL A 77 -19.46 -8.80 7.37
C VAL A 77 -18.58 -8.17 8.44
N TYR A 78 -18.00 -7.00 8.16
CA TYR A 78 -17.17 -6.30 9.13
C TYR A 78 -17.94 -5.91 10.40
N LEU A 79 -19.15 -5.36 10.28
CA LEU A 79 -19.99 -5.03 11.45
C LEU A 79 -20.27 -6.25 12.31
N LEU A 80 -20.66 -7.37 11.70
CA LEU A 80 -20.95 -8.62 12.40
C LEU A 80 -19.71 -9.12 13.15
N PHE A 81 -18.59 -9.24 12.45
CA PHE A 81 -17.36 -9.76 13.05
C PHE A 81 -16.76 -8.82 14.09
N LEU A 82 -16.90 -7.50 13.93
CA LEU A 82 -16.49 -6.55 14.95
C LEU A 82 -17.38 -6.63 16.21
N ALA A 83 -18.68 -6.82 16.06
CA ALA A 83 -19.57 -7.07 17.19
C ALA A 83 -19.18 -8.37 17.92
N LEU A 84 -18.88 -9.43 17.17
CA LEU A 84 -18.36 -10.68 17.73
C LEU A 84 -17.00 -10.47 18.42
N PHE A 85 -16.10 -9.64 17.86
CA PHE A 85 -14.82 -9.32 18.47
C PHE A 85 -14.97 -8.62 19.83
N CYS A 86 -15.94 -7.71 19.95
CA CYS A 86 -16.22 -7.06 21.23
C CYS A 86 -16.58 -8.09 22.31
N LEU A 87 -17.36 -9.12 21.98
CA LEU A 87 -17.81 -10.14 22.94
C LEU A 87 -16.68 -11.03 23.47
N ALA A 88 -15.53 -11.07 22.79
CA ALA A 88 -14.38 -11.85 23.24
C ALA A 88 -13.84 -11.37 24.61
N PHE A 89 -13.84 -10.06 24.86
CA PHE A 89 -13.22 -9.51 26.08
C PHE A 89 -14.01 -9.80 27.36
N PRO A 90 -15.33 -9.58 27.44
CA PRO A 90 -16.07 -9.96 28.62
C PRO A 90 -16.10 -11.48 28.84
N SER A 91 -15.93 -12.30 27.79
CA SER A 91 -15.88 -13.76 27.93
C SER A 91 -14.67 -14.22 28.74
N PHE A 92 -13.52 -13.50 28.72
CA PHE A 92 -12.39 -13.81 29.61
C PHE A 92 -12.75 -13.69 31.08
N ILE A 93 -13.59 -12.73 31.43
CA ILE A 93 -14.05 -12.50 32.81
C ILE A 93 -15.11 -13.55 33.22
N ALA A 94 -16.01 -13.87 32.28
CA ALA A 94 -17.14 -14.79 32.55
C ALA A 94 -16.69 -16.25 32.72
N PHE A 95 -15.59 -16.66 32.03
CA PHE A 95 -15.15 -18.06 31.99
C PHE A 95 -13.67 -18.21 32.34
N PRO A 96 -13.25 -17.99 33.60
CA PRO A 96 -11.85 -18.03 34.05
C PRO A 96 -11.32 -19.45 34.20
N ILE A 97 -11.46 -20.29 33.18
CA ILE A 97 -11.07 -21.71 33.18
C ILE A 97 -10.17 -21.97 31.98
N PHE A 98 -9.08 -22.72 32.17
CA PHE A 98 -8.07 -23.00 31.16
C PHE A 98 -8.66 -23.41 29.80
N GLY A 99 -9.55 -24.41 29.78
CA GLY A 99 -10.18 -24.87 28.53
C GLY A 99 -11.03 -23.80 27.85
N ALA A 100 -11.76 -22.99 28.66
CA ALA A 100 -12.56 -21.89 28.12
C ALA A 100 -11.67 -20.78 27.51
N LEU A 101 -10.54 -20.46 28.14
CA LEU A 101 -9.61 -19.47 27.61
C LEU A 101 -9.03 -19.90 26.23
N ILE A 102 -8.75 -21.18 26.06
CA ILE A 102 -8.33 -21.72 24.75
C ILE A 102 -9.43 -21.50 23.70
N VAL A 103 -10.68 -21.83 24.02
CA VAL A 103 -11.84 -21.65 23.12
C VAL A 103 -12.05 -20.16 22.79
N ILE A 104 -11.97 -19.28 23.81
CA ILE A 104 -12.10 -17.83 23.61
C ILE A 104 -10.98 -17.30 22.70
N ARG A 105 -9.76 -17.78 22.84
CA ARG A 105 -8.61 -17.40 22.00
C ARG A 105 -8.75 -17.93 20.56
N LEU A 106 -9.23 -19.16 20.37
CA LEU A 106 -9.58 -19.69 19.06
C LEU A 106 -10.67 -18.83 18.39
N TYR A 107 -11.73 -18.54 19.13
CA TYR A 107 -12.80 -17.67 18.68
C TYR A 107 -12.28 -16.28 18.31
N MET A 108 -11.48 -15.66 19.19
CA MET A 108 -10.90 -14.33 18.96
C MET A 108 -10.01 -14.30 17.71
N GLY A 109 -9.19 -15.35 17.47
CA GLY A 109 -8.36 -15.46 16.30
C GLY A 109 -9.16 -15.57 14.99
N ALA A 110 -10.21 -16.40 15.00
CA ALA A 110 -11.11 -16.54 13.85
C ALA A 110 -11.79 -15.21 13.49
N VAL A 111 -12.32 -14.52 14.48
CA VAL A 111 -13.02 -13.24 14.32
C VAL A 111 -12.05 -12.13 13.88
N TYR A 112 -10.88 -12.04 14.53
CA TYR A 112 -9.87 -11.02 14.22
C TYR A 112 -9.31 -11.16 12.80
N SER A 113 -9.17 -12.40 12.29
CA SER A 113 -8.69 -12.62 10.91
C SER A 113 -9.59 -11.92 9.88
N VAL A 114 -10.91 -11.89 10.12
CA VAL A 114 -11.88 -11.19 9.27
C VAL A 114 -11.82 -9.68 9.48
N CYS A 115 -11.80 -9.22 10.73
CA CYS A 115 -11.75 -7.79 11.06
C CYS A 115 -10.49 -7.11 10.48
N GLY A 116 -9.31 -7.70 10.67
CA GLY A 116 -8.05 -7.16 10.18
C GLY A 116 -7.98 -7.06 8.66
N SER A 117 -8.55 -8.05 7.94
CA SER A 117 -8.62 -8.03 6.48
C SER A 117 -9.67 -7.05 5.95
N ALA A 118 -10.80 -6.92 6.64
CA ALA A 118 -11.93 -6.10 6.22
C ALA A 118 -11.62 -4.60 6.26
N THR A 119 -10.93 -4.12 7.30
CA THR A 119 -10.68 -2.68 7.49
C THR A 119 -9.87 -2.06 6.35
N ILE A 120 -8.78 -2.69 5.94
CA ILE A 120 -7.94 -2.21 4.84
C ILE A 120 -8.72 -2.23 3.52
N THR A 121 -9.50 -3.28 3.29
CA THR A 121 -10.32 -3.42 2.08
C THR A 121 -11.41 -2.36 2.01
N LEU A 122 -12.13 -2.12 3.12
CA LEU A 122 -13.15 -1.07 3.21
C LEU A 122 -12.54 0.33 3.07
N ALA A 123 -11.35 0.55 3.62
CA ALA A 123 -10.63 1.83 3.46
C ALA A 123 -10.31 2.09 1.99
N SER A 124 -9.89 1.07 1.22
CA SER A 124 -9.65 1.20 -0.21
C SER A 124 -10.94 1.42 -1.02
N ASP A 125 -12.06 0.80 -0.61
CA ASP A 125 -13.35 0.91 -1.31
C ASP A 125 -13.99 2.32 -1.21
N VAL A 126 -13.67 3.09 -0.16
CA VAL A 126 -14.20 4.46 0.03
C VAL A 126 -13.33 5.55 -0.54
N LEU A 127 -12.13 5.22 -1.02
CA LEU A 127 -11.18 6.18 -1.59
C LEU A 127 -11.30 6.26 -3.12
N PRO A 128 -11.14 7.45 -3.72
CA PRO A 128 -11.02 7.56 -5.16
C PRO A 128 -9.75 6.84 -5.66
N PRO A 129 -9.77 6.24 -6.86
CA PRO A 129 -8.64 5.47 -7.40
C PRO A 129 -7.29 6.19 -7.36
N THR A 130 -7.30 7.52 -7.55
CA THR A 130 -6.11 8.38 -7.53
C THR A 130 -5.49 8.55 -6.15
N LYS A 131 -6.25 8.30 -5.06
CA LYS A 131 -5.81 8.50 -3.67
C LYS A 131 -5.66 7.19 -2.87
N ILE A 132 -5.88 6.04 -3.48
CA ILE A 132 -5.82 4.74 -2.78
C ILE A 132 -4.44 4.52 -2.14
N THR A 133 -3.35 4.71 -2.89
CA THR A 133 -1.99 4.48 -2.39
C THR A 133 -1.65 5.41 -1.21
N GLU A 134 -1.97 6.69 -1.33
CA GLU A 134 -1.75 7.66 -0.26
C GLU A 134 -2.59 7.34 0.98
N GLY A 135 -3.88 7.01 0.77
CA GLY A 135 -4.78 6.68 1.85
C GLY A 135 -4.38 5.40 2.59
N ILE A 136 -4.01 4.33 1.89
CA ILE A 136 -3.54 3.09 2.52
C ILE A 136 -2.23 3.32 3.28
N SER A 137 -1.31 4.13 2.75
CA SER A 137 -0.08 4.51 3.47
C SER A 137 -0.39 5.23 4.78
N ARG A 138 -1.33 6.17 4.78
CA ARG A 138 -1.80 6.82 6.02
C ARG A 138 -2.52 5.85 6.94
N PHE A 139 -3.32 4.95 6.39
CA PHE A 139 -4.02 3.93 7.17
C PHE A 139 -3.05 3.01 7.93
N ALA A 140 -1.87 2.74 7.39
CA ALA A 140 -0.83 1.97 8.04
C ALA A 140 -0.29 2.61 9.35
N PHE A 141 -0.43 3.93 9.54
CA PHE A 141 -0.06 4.57 10.80
C PHE A 141 -0.93 4.11 11.98
N THR A 142 -2.19 3.69 11.72
CA THR A 142 -3.06 3.16 12.79
C THR A 142 -2.47 1.93 13.45
N ILE A 143 -1.69 1.13 12.71
CA ILE A 143 -1.02 -0.06 13.25
C ILE A 143 0.03 0.37 14.28
N SER A 144 0.91 1.31 13.91
CA SER A 144 1.98 1.77 14.80
C SER A 144 1.42 2.48 16.04
N ILE A 145 0.41 3.33 15.86
CA ILE A 145 -0.24 4.01 16.99
C ILE A 145 -0.96 3.01 17.89
N GLY A 146 -1.68 2.04 17.31
CA GLY A 146 -2.36 0.99 18.06
C GLY A 146 -1.42 0.12 18.89
N MET A 147 -0.24 -0.22 18.30
CA MET A 147 0.83 -0.97 18.98
C MET A 147 1.45 -0.22 20.16
N ALA A 148 1.48 1.12 20.14
CA ALA A 148 1.99 1.93 21.23
C ALA A 148 0.90 2.19 22.29
N VAL A 149 -0.26 2.69 21.85
CA VAL A 149 -1.33 3.15 22.75
C VAL A 149 -2.08 1.98 23.40
N GLY A 150 -2.31 0.91 22.65
CA GLY A 150 -3.06 -0.25 23.16
C GLY A 150 -2.43 -0.85 24.42
N PRO A 151 -1.20 -1.40 24.35
CA PRO A 151 -0.53 -1.95 25.53
C PRO A 151 -0.34 -0.93 26.64
N TYR A 152 -0.04 0.34 26.31
CA TYR A 152 0.07 1.40 27.30
C TYR A 152 -1.20 1.54 28.13
N VAL A 153 -2.35 1.68 27.49
CA VAL A 153 -3.64 1.81 28.19
C VAL A 153 -3.98 0.54 28.96
N GLY A 154 -3.84 -0.63 28.32
CA GLY A 154 -4.18 -1.91 28.94
C GLY A 154 -3.37 -2.19 30.21
N ILE A 155 -2.04 -1.99 30.15
CA ILE A 155 -1.15 -2.23 31.29
C ILE A 155 -1.34 -1.18 32.39
N GLN A 156 -1.57 0.09 32.03
CA GLN A 156 -1.82 1.13 33.04
C GLN A 156 -3.08 0.83 33.84
N VAL A 157 -4.16 0.40 33.17
CA VAL A 157 -5.38 -0.02 33.87
C VAL A 157 -5.10 -1.25 34.75
N GLN A 158 -4.34 -2.23 34.25
CA GLN A 158 -3.99 -3.43 35.01
C GLN A 158 -3.13 -3.11 36.26
N ASN A 159 -2.19 -2.17 36.14
CA ASN A 159 -1.32 -1.77 37.24
C ASN A 159 -2.04 -1.00 38.35
N HIS A 160 -3.09 -0.23 38.00
CA HIS A 160 -3.79 0.62 38.96
C HIS A 160 -5.07 -0.01 39.48
N LEU A 161 -5.66 -0.96 38.78
CA LEU A 161 -6.88 -1.63 39.12
C LEU A 161 -6.67 -3.15 39.16
N ASP A 162 -7.15 -3.85 38.12
CA ASP A 162 -6.99 -5.30 37.97
C ASP A 162 -7.09 -5.73 36.49
N SER A 163 -6.88 -7.03 36.23
CA SER A 163 -7.04 -7.61 34.91
C SER A 163 -8.46 -7.55 34.38
N LYS A 164 -9.49 -7.62 35.26
CA LYS A 164 -10.90 -7.54 34.87
C LYS A 164 -11.26 -6.15 34.39
N ALA A 165 -10.80 -5.11 35.10
CA ALA A 165 -10.95 -3.71 34.66
C ALA A 165 -10.28 -3.46 33.31
N SER A 166 -9.11 -4.07 33.07
CA SER A 166 -8.43 -4.00 31.79
C SER A 166 -9.24 -4.62 30.65
N PHE A 167 -9.84 -5.79 30.83
CA PHE A 167 -10.72 -6.39 29.83
C PHE A 167 -11.98 -5.56 29.58
N LEU A 168 -12.57 -4.95 30.60
CA LEU A 168 -13.72 -4.04 30.45
C LEU A 168 -13.34 -2.76 29.71
N THR A 169 -12.14 -2.24 29.94
CA THR A 169 -11.60 -1.07 29.19
C THR A 169 -11.42 -1.43 27.72
N VAL A 170 -10.82 -2.58 27.42
CA VAL A 170 -10.64 -3.06 26.04
C VAL A 170 -11.98 -3.33 25.35
N PHE A 171 -12.95 -3.90 26.10
CA PHE A 171 -14.33 -4.05 25.62
C PHE A 171 -14.95 -2.69 25.26
N SER A 172 -14.83 -1.69 26.15
CA SER A 172 -15.38 -0.34 25.92
C SER A 172 -14.75 0.32 24.68
N ILE A 173 -13.42 0.22 24.50
CA ILE A 173 -12.72 0.72 23.31
C ILE A 173 -13.25 0.04 22.04
N SER A 174 -13.46 -1.29 22.08
CA SER A 174 -13.94 -2.03 20.91
C SER A 174 -15.42 -1.72 20.60
N VAL A 175 -16.25 -1.46 21.62
CA VAL A 175 -17.64 -1.00 21.44
C VAL A 175 -17.69 0.40 20.82
N ILE A 176 -16.81 1.32 21.25
CA ILE A 176 -16.69 2.65 20.61
C ILE A 176 -16.30 2.49 19.14
N ALA A 177 -15.38 1.58 18.82
CA ALA A 177 -15.02 1.28 17.43
C ALA A 177 -16.23 0.77 16.63
N LEU A 178 -17.06 -0.11 17.21
CA LEU A 178 -18.28 -0.62 16.59
C LEU A 178 -19.30 0.50 16.34
N ILE A 179 -19.49 1.41 17.28
CA ILE A 179 -20.36 2.58 17.13
C ILE A 179 -19.83 3.49 16.00
N CYS A 180 -18.51 3.79 15.98
CA CYS A 180 -17.89 4.61 14.94
C CYS A 180 -18.13 4.04 13.53
N VAL A 181 -17.91 2.74 13.34
CA VAL A 181 -18.11 2.14 12.02
C VAL A 181 -19.58 2.04 11.63
N SER A 182 -20.49 1.85 12.59
CA SER A 182 -21.94 1.82 12.34
C SER A 182 -22.44 3.14 11.74
N CYS A 183 -21.78 4.26 12.04
CA CYS A 183 -22.07 5.57 11.47
C CYS A 183 -21.59 5.73 10.01
N CYS A 184 -20.75 4.83 9.50
CA CYS A 184 -20.16 4.97 8.15
C CYS A 184 -21.16 4.74 7.01
N ARG A 185 -22.17 3.88 7.19
CA ARG A 185 -23.22 3.52 6.21
C ARG A 185 -22.67 3.39 4.78
N ILE A 186 -21.78 2.41 4.54
CA ILE A 186 -21.17 2.18 3.23
C ILE A 186 -22.14 1.38 2.36
N LYS A 187 -22.56 1.95 1.22
CA LYS A 187 -23.33 1.21 0.20
C LYS A 187 -22.37 0.32 -0.58
N TYR A 188 -22.68 -0.96 -0.68
CA TYR A 188 -21.86 -1.92 -1.41
C TYR A 188 -22.65 -2.53 -2.58
N PRO A 189 -22.09 -2.58 -3.80
CA PRO A 189 -22.75 -3.20 -4.94
C PRO A 189 -22.90 -4.71 -4.73
N LYS A 190 -23.89 -5.31 -5.39
CA LYS A 190 -24.05 -6.78 -5.40
C LYS A 190 -22.84 -7.41 -6.08
N VAL A 191 -22.18 -8.34 -5.41
CA VAL A 191 -20.99 -9.06 -5.91
C VAL A 191 -21.43 -10.39 -6.50
N LYS A 192 -20.87 -10.79 -7.64
CA LYS A 192 -21.01 -12.16 -8.17
C LYS A 192 -20.22 -13.11 -7.27
N ARG A 193 -20.90 -14.12 -6.73
CA ARG A 193 -20.27 -15.11 -5.84
C ARG A 193 -19.29 -16.00 -6.59
N LYS A 194 -18.10 -16.18 -6.02
CA LYS A 194 -17.08 -17.12 -6.52
C LYS A 194 -17.07 -18.37 -5.64
N LYS A 195 -16.71 -19.51 -6.19
CA LYS A 195 -16.51 -20.75 -5.42
C LYS A 195 -15.31 -20.60 -4.49
N PHE A 196 -15.38 -21.20 -3.31
CA PHE A 196 -14.28 -21.23 -2.37
C PHE A 196 -13.16 -22.14 -2.88
N SER A 197 -11.91 -21.63 -2.92
CA SER A 197 -10.73 -22.40 -3.34
C SER A 197 -9.56 -22.06 -2.41
N ILE A 198 -9.09 -23.07 -1.68
CA ILE A 198 -7.91 -22.92 -0.80
C ILE A 198 -6.64 -22.82 -1.65
N LYS A 199 -6.59 -23.50 -2.81
CA LYS A 199 -5.41 -23.47 -3.70
C LYS A 199 -5.08 -22.06 -4.20
N ASP A 200 -6.10 -21.23 -4.41
CA ASP A 200 -5.94 -19.84 -4.87
C ASP A 200 -5.57 -18.88 -3.73
N SER A 201 -5.58 -19.35 -2.47
CA SER A 201 -5.27 -18.55 -1.29
C SER A 201 -3.78 -18.52 -0.93
N ILE A 202 -2.95 -19.33 -1.58
CA ILE A 202 -1.50 -19.43 -1.34
C ILE A 202 -0.74 -19.12 -2.62
N TYR A 203 0.22 -18.21 -2.53
CA TYR A 203 1.12 -17.85 -3.63
C TYR A 203 2.49 -18.51 -3.45
N ASN A 204 2.72 -19.62 -4.15
CA ASN A 204 3.93 -20.44 -4.00
C ASN A 204 5.26 -19.67 -4.08
N PRO A 205 5.46 -18.70 -4.99
CA PRO A 205 6.72 -17.93 -5.03
C PRO A 205 6.99 -17.07 -3.78
N ALA A 206 5.99 -16.81 -2.93
CA ALA A 206 6.18 -16.11 -1.67
C ALA A 206 6.60 -17.04 -0.52
N LEU A 207 6.44 -18.37 -0.65
CA LEU A 207 6.72 -19.34 0.40
C LEU A 207 8.16 -19.27 0.96
N PRO A 208 9.23 -19.09 0.16
CA PRO A 208 10.57 -18.98 0.69
C PRO A 208 10.76 -17.77 1.64
N PHE A 209 10.15 -16.64 1.31
CA PHE A 209 10.18 -15.45 2.16
C PHE A 209 9.29 -15.61 3.39
N MET A 210 8.13 -16.25 3.23
CA MET A 210 7.24 -16.62 4.33
C MET A 210 7.99 -17.54 5.33
N PHE A 211 8.61 -18.59 4.85
CA PHE A 211 9.35 -19.55 5.68
C PHE A 211 10.50 -18.86 6.44
N ASN A 212 11.30 -18.05 5.76
CA ASN A 212 12.37 -17.27 6.41
C ASN A 212 11.82 -16.35 7.49
N MET A 213 10.77 -15.57 7.18
CA MET A 213 10.18 -14.63 8.13
C MET A 213 9.54 -15.33 9.32
N THR A 214 9.05 -16.56 9.17
CA THR A 214 8.54 -17.36 10.28
C THR A 214 9.59 -17.54 11.38
N PHE A 215 10.84 -17.90 11.03
CA PHE A 215 11.92 -18.01 12.01
C PHE A 215 12.22 -16.65 12.69
N LEU A 216 12.20 -15.57 11.92
CA LEU A 216 12.43 -14.24 12.45
C LEU A 216 11.30 -13.76 13.39
N MET A 217 10.09 -14.30 13.24
CA MET A 217 8.93 -13.97 14.09
C MET A 217 8.84 -14.81 15.36
N ILE A 218 9.61 -15.90 15.51
CA ILE A 218 9.60 -16.71 16.74
C ILE A 218 10.02 -15.89 17.96
N PRO A 219 11.19 -15.21 17.99
CA PRO A 219 11.56 -14.40 19.15
C PRO A 219 10.63 -13.20 19.37
N TYR A 220 10.08 -12.64 18.28
CA TYR A 220 9.07 -11.59 18.40
C TYR A 220 7.85 -12.07 19.18
N GLY A 221 7.33 -13.26 18.82
CA GLY A 221 6.22 -13.88 19.53
C GLY A 221 6.51 -14.11 21.00
N ALA A 222 7.71 -14.62 21.31
CA ALA A 222 8.17 -14.79 22.70
C ALA A 222 8.15 -13.48 23.48
N VAL A 223 8.77 -12.42 22.94
CA VAL A 223 8.86 -11.10 23.58
C VAL A 223 7.49 -10.50 23.81
N ILE A 224 6.65 -10.44 22.77
CA ILE A 224 5.32 -9.83 22.88
C ILE A 224 4.42 -10.60 23.87
N ALA A 225 4.55 -11.92 23.92
CA ALA A 225 3.75 -12.78 24.76
C ALA A 225 4.18 -12.77 26.25
N TYR A 226 5.49 -12.73 26.52
CA TYR A 226 6.01 -12.95 27.87
C TYR A 226 6.73 -11.75 28.50
N SER A 227 6.82 -10.60 27.83
CA SER A 227 7.41 -9.39 28.41
C SER A 227 6.68 -8.93 29.67
N SER A 228 5.35 -9.11 29.73
CA SER A 228 4.57 -8.75 30.91
C SER A 228 4.88 -9.66 32.12
N ILE A 229 5.04 -10.95 31.90
CA ILE A 229 5.41 -11.90 32.95
C ILE A 229 6.85 -11.63 33.45
N LEU A 230 7.77 -11.39 32.52
CA LEU A 230 9.15 -11.04 32.89
C LEU A 230 9.20 -9.72 33.68
N ALA A 231 8.44 -8.72 33.25
CA ALA A 231 8.36 -7.44 33.96
C ALA A 231 7.76 -7.61 35.37
N GLN A 232 6.78 -8.50 35.54
CA GLN A 232 6.22 -8.84 36.86
C GLN A 232 7.24 -9.56 37.74
N GLU A 233 7.95 -10.59 37.24
CA GLU A 233 9.01 -11.30 37.98
C GLU A 233 10.16 -10.38 38.44
N LYS A 234 10.45 -9.33 37.67
CA LYS A 234 11.52 -8.37 37.96
C LYS A 234 11.05 -7.10 38.67
N ASN A 235 9.80 -6.98 39.03
CA ASN A 235 9.16 -5.77 39.58
C ASN A 235 9.31 -4.54 38.68
N LEU A 236 9.24 -4.73 37.35
CA LEU A 236 9.39 -3.70 36.33
C LEU A 236 8.06 -3.35 35.62
N MET A 237 6.91 -3.73 36.18
CA MET A 237 5.58 -3.51 35.57
C MET A 237 5.30 -2.02 35.29
N SER A 238 5.83 -1.10 36.11
CA SER A 238 5.70 0.34 35.90
C SER A 238 6.42 0.84 34.63
N PHE A 239 7.46 0.14 34.15
CA PHE A 239 8.21 0.46 32.94
C PHE A 239 7.62 -0.21 31.68
N LEU A 240 6.84 -1.26 31.82
CA LEU A 240 6.33 -2.06 30.71
C LEU A 240 5.46 -1.26 29.71
N PRO A 241 4.59 -0.32 30.10
CA PRO A 241 3.86 0.52 29.16
C PRO A 241 4.79 1.32 28.24
N TYR A 242 5.86 1.86 28.80
CA TYR A 242 6.85 2.65 28.08
C TYR A 242 7.74 1.80 27.16
N PHE A 243 7.95 0.51 27.48
CA PHE A 243 8.62 -0.46 26.63
C PHE A 243 7.95 -0.52 25.24
N TYR A 244 6.62 -0.63 25.18
CA TYR A 244 5.89 -0.66 23.90
C TYR A 244 5.97 0.66 23.15
N ILE A 245 6.02 1.79 23.85
CA ILE A 245 6.24 3.10 23.23
C ILE A 245 7.64 3.17 22.61
N CYS A 246 8.68 2.79 23.36
CA CYS A 246 10.06 2.75 22.86
C CYS A 246 10.21 1.82 21.66
N LEU A 247 9.56 0.66 21.69
CA LEU A 247 9.52 -0.28 20.56
C LEU A 247 8.95 0.38 19.30
N VAL A 248 7.83 1.07 19.41
CA VAL A 248 7.19 1.74 18.24
C VAL A 248 8.05 2.91 17.76
N ILE A 249 8.65 3.69 18.67
CA ILE A 249 9.58 4.77 18.30
C ILE A 249 10.75 4.19 17.49
N GLY A 250 11.36 3.09 17.96
CA GLY A 250 12.44 2.39 17.25
C GLY A 250 12.00 1.93 15.86
N MET A 251 10.80 1.35 15.74
CA MET A 251 10.24 0.93 14.45
C MET A 251 10.01 2.10 13.49
N LEU A 252 9.52 3.24 13.96
CA LEU A 252 9.25 4.41 13.11
C LEU A 252 10.56 5.07 12.66
N LEU A 253 11.50 5.25 13.56
CA LEU A 253 12.81 5.83 13.25
C LEU A 253 13.57 4.98 12.24
N SER A 254 13.56 3.66 12.39
CA SER A 254 14.23 2.76 11.45
C SER A 254 13.61 2.81 10.06
N LYS A 255 12.27 2.90 9.93
CA LYS A 255 11.59 3.03 8.63
C LYS A 255 12.01 4.30 7.89
N ILE A 256 12.15 5.42 8.60
CA ILE A 256 12.57 6.70 8.01
C ILE A 256 14.05 6.65 7.60
N SER A 257 14.92 6.14 8.49
CA SER A 257 16.38 6.15 8.28
C SER A 257 16.83 5.19 7.17
N THR A 258 16.11 4.07 6.96
CA THR A 258 16.55 3.01 6.04
C THR A 258 15.94 3.12 4.65
N GLN A 259 14.95 3.99 4.43
CA GLN A 259 14.28 4.15 3.13
C GLN A 259 15.28 4.39 1.98
N LYS A 260 16.23 5.32 2.17
CA LYS A 260 17.27 5.62 1.16
C LYS A 260 18.16 4.41 0.84
N MET A 261 18.44 3.56 1.81
CA MET A 261 19.25 2.35 1.61
C MET A 261 18.46 1.26 0.89
N ILE A 262 17.15 1.16 1.14
CA ILE A 262 16.24 0.26 0.43
C ILE A 262 16.18 0.67 -1.05
N ASP A 263 15.99 1.95 -1.32
CA ASP A 263 15.93 2.50 -2.69
C ASP A 263 17.27 2.32 -3.43
N ALA A 264 18.40 2.41 -2.71
CA ALA A 264 19.74 2.13 -3.24
C ALA A 264 20.05 0.62 -3.42
N GLY A 265 19.10 -0.28 -3.12
CA GLY A 265 19.27 -1.72 -3.28
C GLY A 265 20.19 -2.40 -2.25
N LYS A 266 20.56 -1.72 -1.15
CA LYS A 266 21.47 -2.25 -0.11
C LYS A 266 20.77 -3.21 0.87
N HIS A 267 19.92 -4.10 0.34
CA HIS A 267 19.05 -4.98 1.16
C HIS A 267 19.82 -5.90 2.10
N ARG A 268 20.95 -6.47 1.66
CA ARG A 268 21.78 -7.39 2.46
C ARG A 268 22.31 -6.72 3.72
N VAL A 269 22.87 -5.52 3.57
CA VAL A 269 23.43 -4.75 4.68
C VAL A 269 22.36 -4.49 5.74
N LEU A 270 21.15 -4.13 5.31
CA LEU A 270 20.02 -3.87 6.19
C LEU A 270 19.59 -5.14 6.95
N VAL A 271 19.53 -6.29 6.28
CA VAL A 271 19.20 -7.57 6.95
C VAL A 271 20.25 -7.91 7.99
N TYR A 272 21.54 -7.80 7.67
CA TYR A 272 22.62 -8.13 8.61
C TYR A 272 22.62 -7.19 9.82
N ILE A 273 22.52 -5.89 9.62
CA ILE A 273 22.43 -4.92 10.72
C ILE A 273 21.24 -5.25 11.62
N SER A 274 20.07 -5.51 11.04
CA SER A 274 18.88 -5.83 11.82
C SER A 274 19.03 -7.12 12.62
N LEU A 275 19.60 -8.17 12.04
CA LEU A 275 19.82 -9.43 12.74
C LEU A 275 20.81 -9.28 13.88
N ILE A 276 21.91 -8.55 13.68
CA ILE A 276 22.89 -8.27 14.74
C ILE A 276 22.21 -7.52 15.90
N ILE A 277 21.46 -6.45 15.60
CA ILE A 277 20.73 -5.69 16.61
C ILE A 277 19.76 -6.60 17.38
N LEU A 278 18.98 -7.42 16.68
CA LEU A 278 17.99 -8.30 17.30
C LEU A 278 18.63 -9.40 18.16
N VAL A 279 19.71 -10.03 17.68
CA VAL A 279 20.44 -11.04 18.46
C VAL A 279 21.02 -10.44 19.73
N ILE A 280 21.70 -9.29 19.62
CA ILE A 280 22.26 -8.60 20.79
C ILE A 280 21.15 -8.21 21.77
N THR A 281 20.07 -7.64 21.26
CA THR A 281 18.96 -7.18 22.11
C THR A 281 18.30 -8.34 22.85
N ILE A 282 17.94 -9.43 22.16
CA ILE A 282 17.25 -10.56 22.81
C ILE A 282 18.17 -11.30 23.78
N THR A 283 19.47 -11.41 23.47
CA THR A 283 20.46 -12.03 24.36
C THR A 283 20.70 -11.16 25.62
N SER A 284 20.60 -9.84 25.50
CA SER A 284 20.75 -8.93 26.64
C SER A 284 19.68 -9.13 27.73
N TYR A 285 18.55 -9.79 27.42
CA TYR A 285 17.51 -10.13 28.40
C TYR A 285 18.03 -11.02 29.55
N ILE A 286 19.14 -11.76 29.34
CA ILE A 286 19.79 -12.52 30.42
C ILE A 286 20.18 -11.59 31.59
N PHE A 287 20.62 -10.37 31.26
CA PHE A 287 21.10 -9.38 32.23
C PHE A 287 20.02 -8.34 32.59
N LEU A 288 18.78 -8.58 32.26
CA LEU A 288 17.69 -7.63 32.48
C LEU A 288 17.36 -7.55 33.99
N THR A 289 17.68 -6.40 34.59
CA THR A 289 17.47 -6.11 36.01
C THR A 289 16.84 -4.74 36.25
N THR A 290 16.94 -3.81 35.29
CA THR A 290 16.49 -2.42 35.45
C THR A 290 15.47 -2.01 34.41
N GLY A 291 14.60 -1.04 34.78
CA GLY A 291 13.64 -0.47 33.84
C GLY A 291 14.29 0.21 32.64
N ALA A 292 15.40 0.91 32.84
CA ALA A 292 16.17 1.54 31.76
C ALA A 292 16.63 0.49 30.72
N HIS A 293 17.13 -0.66 31.17
CA HIS A 293 17.52 -1.75 30.27
C HIS A 293 16.30 -2.25 29.45
N LEU A 294 15.15 -2.43 30.09
CA LEU A 294 13.92 -2.83 29.42
C LEU A 294 13.51 -1.84 28.32
N LEU A 295 13.58 -0.52 28.58
CA LEU A 295 13.26 0.51 27.61
C LEU A 295 14.24 0.54 26.42
N ILE A 296 15.53 0.44 26.71
CA ILE A 296 16.59 0.39 25.69
C ILE A 296 16.42 -0.87 24.82
N ALA A 297 16.17 -2.01 25.46
CA ALA A 297 15.88 -3.25 24.72
C ALA A 297 14.64 -3.13 23.82
N GLY A 298 13.55 -2.50 24.31
CA GLY A 298 12.37 -2.22 23.50
C GLY A 298 12.69 -1.36 22.27
N PHE A 299 13.48 -0.31 22.45
CA PHE A 299 13.86 0.60 21.38
C PHE A 299 14.68 -0.12 20.28
N PHE A 300 15.74 -0.84 20.64
CA PHE A 300 16.56 -1.57 19.67
C PHE A 300 15.81 -2.74 19.04
N PHE A 301 14.95 -3.42 19.78
CA PHE A 301 14.05 -4.44 19.25
C PHE A 301 13.13 -3.86 18.17
N GLY A 302 12.59 -2.65 18.43
CA GLY A 302 11.82 -1.90 17.47
C GLY A 302 12.60 -1.54 16.20
N ILE A 303 13.85 -1.09 16.32
CA ILE A 303 14.73 -0.81 15.19
C ILE A 303 14.89 -2.05 14.30
N GLY A 304 15.24 -3.18 14.88
CA GLY A 304 15.45 -4.42 14.13
C GLY A 304 14.22 -4.85 13.33
N TYR A 305 13.04 -4.88 13.96
CA TYR A 305 11.80 -5.22 13.28
C TYR A 305 11.30 -4.16 12.31
N GLY A 306 11.52 -2.89 12.62
CA GLY A 306 11.16 -1.80 11.74
C GLY A 306 11.90 -1.82 10.40
N ILE A 307 13.07 -2.48 10.34
CA ILE A 307 13.82 -2.73 9.10
C ILE A 307 13.36 -4.02 8.43
N LEU A 308 13.35 -5.14 9.16
CA LEU A 308 13.09 -6.47 8.57
C LEU A 308 11.70 -6.60 7.97
N GLN A 309 10.68 -6.13 8.68
CA GLN A 309 9.29 -6.30 8.28
C GLN A 309 8.97 -5.70 6.90
N PRO A 310 9.22 -4.40 6.64
CA PRO A 310 8.93 -3.81 5.33
C PRO A 310 9.88 -4.34 4.25
N LEU A 311 11.11 -4.70 4.61
CA LEU A 311 12.10 -5.20 3.68
C LEU A 311 11.67 -6.56 3.08
N PHE A 312 11.32 -7.55 3.91
CA PHE A 312 10.82 -8.83 3.44
C PHE A 312 9.48 -8.71 2.70
N GLN A 313 8.60 -7.82 3.15
CA GLN A 313 7.36 -7.51 2.43
C GLN A 313 7.65 -6.94 1.04
N SER A 314 8.69 -6.10 0.89
CA SER A 314 9.12 -5.56 -0.40
C SER A 314 9.68 -6.64 -1.33
N PHE A 315 10.37 -7.67 -0.81
CA PHE A 315 10.81 -8.81 -1.61
C PHE A 315 9.63 -9.55 -2.23
N VAL A 316 8.59 -9.81 -1.43
CA VAL A 316 7.38 -10.48 -1.90
C VAL A 316 6.63 -9.62 -2.92
N THR A 317 6.35 -8.36 -2.60
CA THR A 317 5.54 -7.49 -3.48
C THR A 317 6.28 -7.08 -4.74
N GLY A 318 7.62 -6.88 -4.65
CA GLY A 318 8.46 -6.47 -5.78
C GLY A 318 8.69 -7.59 -6.81
N THR A 319 8.58 -8.85 -6.41
CA THR A 319 8.74 -10.01 -7.30
C THR A 319 7.40 -10.60 -7.76
N THR A 320 6.28 -10.04 -7.33
CA THR A 320 4.94 -10.58 -7.63
C THR A 320 4.21 -9.69 -8.65
N PRO A 321 3.63 -10.28 -9.73
CA PRO A 321 2.79 -9.57 -10.68
C PRO A 321 1.60 -8.87 -9.99
N ALA A 322 1.23 -7.68 -10.48
CA ALA A 322 0.22 -6.83 -9.86
C ALA A 322 -1.10 -7.54 -9.49
N PRO A 323 -1.70 -8.41 -10.35
CA PRO A 323 -2.95 -9.10 -10.01
C PRO A 323 -2.84 -10.08 -8.84
N LYS A 324 -1.63 -10.60 -8.54
CA LYS A 324 -1.39 -11.63 -7.49
C LYS A 324 -0.80 -11.05 -6.20
N ARG A 325 -0.52 -9.75 -6.13
CA ARG A 325 0.09 -9.10 -4.95
C ARG A 325 -0.72 -9.28 -3.67
N GLY A 326 -2.05 -9.27 -3.77
CA GLY A 326 -2.92 -9.48 -2.61
C GLY A 326 -2.72 -10.86 -1.98
N VAL A 327 -2.77 -11.91 -2.79
CA VAL A 327 -2.58 -13.31 -2.33
C VAL A 327 -1.14 -13.52 -1.84
N ALA A 328 -0.14 -12.96 -2.54
CA ALA A 328 1.26 -13.06 -2.12
C ALA A 328 1.50 -12.39 -0.76
N ASN A 329 0.92 -11.22 -0.53
CA ASN A 329 1.01 -10.53 0.76
C ASN A 329 0.27 -11.30 1.87
N ALA A 330 -0.90 -11.87 1.57
CA ALA A 330 -1.63 -12.72 2.52
C ALA A 330 -0.80 -13.96 2.89
N THR A 331 -0.17 -14.63 1.91
CA THR A 331 0.75 -15.75 2.15
C THR A 331 1.93 -15.33 3.03
N TYR A 332 2.54 -14.18 2.76
CA TYR A 332 3.63 -13.65 3.57
C TYR A 332 3.20 -13.38 5.01
N LEU A 333 2.02 -12.80 5.24
CA LEU A 333 1.51 -12.50 6.56
C LEU A 333 1.22 -13.75 7.41
N LEU A 334 1.04 -14.93 6.81
CA LEU A 334 0.96 -16.18 7.57
C LEU A 334 2.22 -16.45 8.40
N SER A 335 3.40 -15.95 7.95
CA SER A 335 4.64 -16.08 8.71
C SER A 335 4.58 -15.46 10.10
N TYR A 336 3.82 -14.37 10.25
CA TYR A 336 3.63 -13.69 11.53
C TYR A 336 2.83 -14.55 12.49
N ASP A 337 1.69 -15.05 12.02
CA ASP A 337 0.81 -15.87 12.86
C ASP A 337 1.52 -17.18 13.27
N ILE A 338 2.23 -17.83 12.33
CA ILE A 338 2.98 -19.06 12.59
C ILE A 338 4.14 -18.78 13.55
N GLY A 339 4.96 -17.79 13.27
CA GLY A 339 6.14 -17.47 14.08
C GLY A 339 5.78 -17.00 15.49
N ILE A 340 4.77 -16.13 15.63
CA ILE A 340 4.27 -15.68 16.93
C ILE A 340 3.69 -16.86 17.73
N GLY A 341 2.92 -17.74 17.09
CA GLY A 341 2.36 -18.92 17.74
C GLY A 341 3.46 -19.87 18.26
N ILE A 342 4.43 -20.23 17.39
CA ILE A 342 5.57 -21.07 17.79
C ILE A 342 6.37 -20.39 18.91
N GLY A 343 6.66 -19.09 18.81
CA GLY A 343 7.41 -18.34 19.81
C GLY A 343 6.73 -18.30 21.17
N SER A 344 5.41 -18.12 21.19
CA SER A 344 4.61 -18.12 22.41
C SER A 344 4.61 -19.52 23.08
N LEU A 345 4.43 -20.58 22.29
CA LEU A 345 4.44 -21.95 22.81
C LEU A 345 5.82 -22.34 23.31
N LEU A 346 6.86 -22.09 22.50
CA LEU A 346 8.25 -22.38 22.86
C LEU A 346 8.64 -21.68 24.17
N MET A 347 8.28 -20.41 24.30
CA MET A 347 8.62 -19.63 25.50
C MET A 347 7.89 -20.16 26.75
N GLY A 348 6.68 -20.66 26.63
CA GLY A 348 5.96 -21.32 27.72
C GLY A 348 6.70 -22.55 28.24
N CYS A 349 7.21 -23.41 27.32
CA CYS A 349 8.01 -24.58 27.69
C CYS A 349 9.39 -24.17 28.28
N LEU A 350 10.04 -23.14 27.71
CA LEU A 350 11.34 -22.67 28.19
C LEU A 350 11.25 -22.00 29.56
N GLN A 351 10.15 -21.32 29.87
CA GLN A 351 9.92 -20.72 31.18
C GLN A 351 9.98 -21.76 32.29
N GLU A 352 9.34 -22.92 32.07
CA GLU A 352 9.30 -24.00 33.08
C GLU A 352 10.66 -24.67 33.27
N SER A 353 11.46 -24.81 32.20
CA SER A 353 12.70 -25.59 32.22
C SER A 353 13.92 -24.77 32.62
N ILE A 354 14.08 -23.54 32.10
CA ILE A 354 15.30 -22.74 32.25
C ILE A 354 15.02 -21.29 32.72
N GLY A 355 13.75 -20.91 32.89
CA GLY A 355 13.30 -19.58 33.26
C GLY A 355 13.25 -18.59 32.09
N LEU A 356 12.54 -17.47 32.30
CA LEU A 356 12.22 -16.51 31.23
C LEU A 356 13.47 -15.87 30.60
N GLN A 357 14.41 -15.38 31.43
CA GLN A 357 15.58 -14.65 30.92
C GLN A 357 16.44 -15.51 30.00
N LYS A 358 16.75 -16.74 30.40
CA LYS A 358 17.51 -17.70 29.58
C LYS A 358 16.67 -18.15 28.38
N GLY A 359 15.36 -18.32 28.56
CA GLY A 359 14.43 -18.67 27.50
C GLY A 359 14.44 -17.63 26.38
N PHE A 360 14.36 -16.33 26.69
CA PHE A 360 14.47 -15.27 25.69
C PHE A 360 15.80 -15.33 24.92
N ALA A 361 16.92 -15.47 25.62
CA ALA A 361 18.23 -15.57 24.96
C ALA A 361 18.32 -16.80 24.04
N LEU A 362 17.73 -17.93 24.44
CA LEU A 362 17.71 -19.13 23.60
C LEU A 362 16.92 -18.92 22.30
N THR A 363 15.86 -18.10 22.32
CA THR A 363 15.14 -17.78 21.10
C THR A 363 15.99 -17.03 20.07
N ALA A 364 17.15 -16.43 20.46
CA ALA A 364 18.10 -15.84 19.52
C ALA A 364 18.58 -16.82 18.45
N ILE A 365 18.59 -18.13 18.76
CA ILE A 365 18.92 -19.17 17.79
C ILE A 365 18.03 -19.08 16.55
N ALA A 366 16.75 -18.72 16.72
CA ALA A 366 15.83 -18.57 15.59
C ALA A 366 16.24 -17.39 14.67
N TYR A 367 16.80 -16.30 15.19
CA TYR A 367 17.39 -15.24 14.37
C TYR A 367 18.61 -15.73 13.59
N VAL A 368 19.48 -16.50 14.24
CA VAL A 368 20.67 -17.08 13.59
C VAL A 368 20.24 -18.02 12.46
N VAL A 369 19.29 -18.93 12.73
CA VAL A 369 18.74 -19.84 11.72
C VAL A 369 18.08 -19.07 10.58
N GLY A 370 17.23 -18.09 10.89
CA GLY A 370 16.63 -17.20 9.89
C GLY A 370 17.68 -16.45 9.06
N GLY A 371 18.76 -15.99 9.69
CA GLY A 371 19.90 -15.37 9.01
C GLY A 371 20.61 -16.32 8.05
N ILE A 372 20.87 -17.54 8.48
CA ILE A 372 21.47 -18.60 7.63
C ILE A 372 20.56 -18.90 6.43
N ILE A 373 19.25 -19.09 6.67
CA ILE A 373 18.25 -19.31 5.60
C ILE A 373 18.25 -18.14 4.62
N TYR A 374 18.36 -16.90 5.11
CA TYR A 374 18.43 -15.71 4.27
C TYR A 374 19.68 -15.76 3.37
N ILE A 375 20.85 -16.00 3.92
CA ILE A 375 22.12 -16.01 3.18
C ILE A 375 22.16 -17.14 2.15
N VAL A 376 21.78 -18.35 2.56
CA VAL A 376 21.91 -19.54 1.73
C VAL A 376 20.84 -19.60 0.64
N TYR A 377 19.60 -19.21 0.97
CA TYR A 377 18.46 -19.45 0.11
C TYR A 377 17.71 -18.18 -0.32
N SER A 378 17.16 -17.41 0.63
CA SER A 378 16.21 -16.34 0.31
C SER A 378 16.82 -15.19 -0.50
N ASP A 379 18.07 -14.81 -0.24
CA ASP A 379 18.77 -13.76 -1.01
C ASP A 379 19.09 -14.23 -2.44
N ARG A 380 19.52 -15.48 -2.61
CA ARG A 380 19.77 -16.06 -3.93
C ARG A 380 18.47 -16.16 -4.74
N TYR A 381 17.40 -16.61 -4.08
CA TYR A 381 16.08 -16.74 -4.68
C TYR A 381 15.52 -15.38 -5.09
N TYR A 382 15.63 -14.37 -4.24
CA TYR A 382 15.22 -12.99 -4.56
C TYR A 382 15.95 -12.45 -5.79
N ARG A 383 17.27 -12.62 -5.86
CA ARG A 383 18.07 -12.20 -7.01
C ARG A 383 17.65 -12.91 -8.28
N LYS A 384 17.47 -14.25 -8.21
CA LYS A 384 16.99 -15.02 -9.36
C LYS A 384 15.64 -14.53 -9.87
N LEU A 385 14.69 -14.24 -8.96
CA LEU A 385 13.39 -13.70 -9.34
C LEU A 385 13.51 -12.30 -9.94
N LYS A 386 14.37 -11.45 -9.36
CA LYS A 386 14.59 -10.09 -9.85
C LYS A 386 15.25 -10.09 -11.22
N THR A 387 16.25 -10.95 -11.45
CA THR A 387 16.90 -11.15 -12.77
C THR A 387 15.89 -11.72 -13.75
N ALA A 388 15.13 -12.76 -13.38
CA ALA A 388 14.08 -13.32 -14.23
C ALA A 388 12.94 -12.32 -14.52
N SER A 389 12.67 -11.38 -13.60
CA SER A 389 11.73 -10.26 -13.85
C SER A 389 12.35 -9.17 -14.71
N ALA A 390 13.69 -9.03 -14.71
CA ALA A 390 14.44 -8.11 -15.56
C ALA A 390 14.81 -8.75 -16.91
N GLU A 391 15.04 -10.08 -16.91
CA GLU A 391 15.32 -10.93 -18.07
C GLU A 391 14.08 -11.64 -18.60
N ALA A 392 12.97 -11.70 -17.83
CA ALA A 392 11.69 -11.85 -18.48
C ALA A 392 11.74 -10.77 -19.54
N PRO A 393 11.93 -11.15 -20.85
CA PRO A 393 11.92 -10.15 -21.87
C PRO A 393 10.73 -9.30 -21.50
N ALA A 394 10.85 -8.01 -21.68
CA ALA A 394 9.69 -7.21 -21.96
C ALA A 394 9.00 -7.95 -23.12
N LYS A 395 8.46 -9.14 -22.81
CA LYS A 395 7.55 -9.91 -23.61
C LYS A 395 6.41 -8.96 -23.69
N GLU A 396 6.50 -8.27 -24.83
CA GLU A 396 5.71 -7.12 -25.17
C GLU A 396 6.10 -5.86 -24.31
N ALA A 397 7.34 -5.36 -24.35
CA ALA A 397 7.51 -4.01 -24.82
C ALA A 397 6.77 -4.01 -26.14
N HIS A 398 5.46 -3.70 -26.06
CA HIS A 398 4.67 -3.47 -27.24
C HIS A 398 5.38 -2.28 -27.89
N THR A 399 6.29 -2.58 -28.81
CA THR A 399 6.88 -1.56 -29.65
C THR A 399 5.71 -0.79 -30.20
N LEU A 400 5.72 0.52 -30.07
CA LEU A 400 4.65 1.38 -30.56
C LEU A 400 4.45 1.21 -32.05
N ALA A 401 5.42 0.60 -32.74
CA ALA A 401 5.46 0.31 -34.17
C ALA A 401 4.18 -0.29 -34.77
N PRO A 402 3.47 -1.26 -34.12
CA PRO A 402 2.21 -1.78 -34.66
C PRO A 402 1.02 -0.83 -34.50
N TYR A 403 1.10 0.13 -33.60
CA TYR A 403 0.00 1.01 -33.22
C TYR A 403 0.16 2.45 -33.71
N MET A 404 1.36 2.81 -34.20
CA MET A 404 1.62 4.12 -34.79
C MET A 404 1.29 4.11 -36.30
N LYS A 405 0.78 5.22 -36.80
CA LYS A 405 0.74 5.49 -38.23
C LYS A 405 2.15 5.87 -38.68
N LYS A 406 2.73 5.09 -39.60
CA LYS A 406 4.08 5.33 -40.15
C LYS A 406 4.09 6.47 -41.16
N GLU A 407 2.96 6.74 -41.80
CA GLU A 407 2.81 7.86 -42.73
C GLU A 407 2.63 9.13 -41.92
N VAL A 408 3.67 9.95 -41.87
CA VAL A 408 3.68 11.19 -41.09
C VAL A 408 3.53 12.37 -42.04
N TYR A 409 2.42 13.03 -41.94
CA TYR A 409 2.22 14.32 -42.58
C TYR A 409 2.74 15.42 -41.67
N ALA A 410 3.72 16.19 -42.10
CA ALA A 410 4.39 17.23 -41.33
C ALA A 410 4.43 18.54 -42.10
N LEU A 411 4.46 19.66 -41.38
CA LEU A 411 4.66 21.01 -41.92
C LEU A 411 6.08 21.48 -41.63
N GLN A 412 6.61 22.35 -42.51
CA GLN A 412 7.88 22.99 -42.29
C GLN A 412 7.77 24.23 -41.40
N GLU A 413 8.85 24.64 -40.75
CA GLU A 413 8.87 25.75 -39.79
C GLU A 413 8.51 27.13 -40.38
N ASP A 414 8.63 27.28 -41.69
CA ASP A 414 8.34 28.49 -42.44
C ASP A 414 6.88 28.57 -42.97
N ALA A 415 6.08 27.52 -42.77
CA ALA A 415 4.68 27.47 -43.19
C ALA A 415 3.83 28.53 -42.49
N THR A 416 2.79 29.01 -43.17
CA THR A 416 1.77 29.91 -42.63
C THR A 416 0.58 29.14 -42.09
N VAL A 417 -0.31 29.82 -41.35
CA VAL A 417 -1.60 29.22 -40.88
C VAL A 417 -2.48 28.82 -42.06
N TYR A 418 -2.44 29.61 -43.14
CA TYR A 418 -3.12 29.26 -44.40
C TYR A 418 -2.62 27.92 -44.95
N ASP A 419 -1.31 27.74 -45.02
CA ASP A 419 -0.71 26.49 -45.50
C ASP A 419 -1.11 25.31 -44.61
N ALA A 420 -1.17 25.53 -43.28
CA ALA A 420 -1.60 24.50 -42.33
C ALA A 420 -3.07 24.09 -42.56
N ILE A 421 -3.98 25.06 -42.74
CA ILE A 421 -5.40 24.79 -43.00
C ILE A 421 -5.59 24.06 -44.31
N ALA A 422 -4.94 24.53 -45.39
CA ALA A 422 -4.98 23.89 -46.70
C ALA A 422 -4.47 22.44 -46.62
N PHE A 423 -3.34 22.24 -45.91
CA PHE A 423 -2.74 20.93 -45.71
C PHE A 423 -3.63 19.99 -44.89
N PHE A 424 -4.28 20.51 -43.82
CA PHE A 424 -5.23 19.73 -43.03
C PHE A 424 -6.45 19.29 -43.85
N SER A 425 -6.94 20.18 -44.71
CA SER A 425 -8.06 19.88 -45.60
C SER A 425 -7.67 18.85 -46.67
N GLU A 426 -6.53 19.04 -47.34
CA GLU A 426 -6.07 18.13 -48.39
C GLU A 426 -5.81 16.72 -47.87
N LYS A 427 -5.13 16.60 -46.72
CA LYS A 427 -4.73 15.31 -46.14
C LYS A 427 -5.78 14.73 -45.18
N ASN A 428 -6.94 15.41 -45.02
CA ASN A 428 -7.99 15.03 -44.07
C ASN A 428 -7.47 14.72 -42.65
N ILE A 429 -6.67 15.64 -42.12
CA ILE A 429 -6.06 15.55 -40.79
C ILE A 429 -6.44 16.77 -39.96
N SER A 430 -6.40 16.67 -38.64
CA SER A 430 -6.72 17.73 -37.67
C SER A 430 -5.50 18.27 -36.94
N GLY A 431 -4.30 18.02 -37.43
CA GLY A 431 -3.05 18.52 -36.86
C GLY A 431 -1.85 17.74 -37.34
N ALA A 432 -0.70 18.41 -37.35
CA ALA A 432 0.58 17.89 -37.85
C ALA A 432 1.75 18.35 -36.99
N PRO A 433 2.84 17.56 -36.86
CA PRO A 433 4.09 18.02 -36.30
C PRO A 433 4.73 19.08 -37.24
N ILE A 434 5.45 20.02 -36.64
CA ILE A 434 6.24 21.02 -37.31
C ILE A 434 7.70 20.57 -37.27
N LEU A 435 8.33 20.46 -38.40
CA LEU A 435 9.71 20.05 -38.53
C LEU A 435 10.62 21.24 -38.85
N SER A 436 11.80 21.23 -38.24
CA SER A 436 12.91 22.11 -38.66
C SER A 436 13.47 21.66 -40.03
N LYS A 437 14.28 22.50 -40.66
CA LYS A 437 15.03 22.15 -41.88
C LYS A 437 15.89 20.90 -41.73
N GLU A 438 16.25 20.53 -40.50
CA GLU A 438 17.03 19.34 -40.17
C GLU A 438 16.15 18.08 -39.93
N GLY A 439 14.81 18.21 -40.00
CA GLY A 439 13.86 17.11 -39.82
C GLY A 439 13.55 16.79 -38.37
N THR A 440 13.91 17.65 -37.41
CA THR A 440 13.57 17.50 -36.00
C THR A 440 12.19 18.10 -35.68
N ALA A 441 11.42 17.47 -34.80
CA ALA A 441 10.12 17.99 -34.36
C ALA A 441 10.32 19.17 -33.41
N ILE A 442 9.96 20.39 -33.86
CA ILE A 442 10.08 21.63 -33.07
C ILE A 442 8.74 22.10 -32.47
N GLY A 443 7.62 21.60 -32.97
CA GLY A 443 6.31 21.95 -32.51
C GLY A 443 5.23 21.01 -33.02
N PHE A 444 4.00 21.24 -32.57
CA PHE A 444 2.81 20.58 -33.10
C PHE A 444 1.70 21.63 -33.27
N ILE A 445 1.04 21.65 -34.43
CA ILE A 445 -0.09 22.52 -34.70
C ILE A 445 -1.33 21.68 -34.95
N SER A 446 -2.47 22.11 -34.39
CA SER A 446 -3.76 21.47 -34.57
C SER A 446 -4.87 22.47 -34.89
N ASP A 447 -6.00 21.99 -35.38
CA ASP A 447 -7.25 22.76 -35.53
C ASP A 447 -7.63 23.47 -34.23
N GLY A 448 -7.44 22.81 -33.07
CA GLY A 448 -7.69 23.38 -31.76
C GLY A 448 -6.79 24.56 -31.41
N ASP A 449 -5.54 24.60 -31.87
CA ASP A 449 -4.63 25.72 -31.62
C ASP A 449 -5.04 26.93 -32.45
N ILE A 450 -5.44 26.73 -33.70
CA ILE A 450 -5.98 27.77 -34.58
C ILE A 450 -7.27 28.35 -33.98
N MET A 451 -8.22 27.50 -33.57
CA MET A 451 -9.47 27.92 -32.94
C MET A 451 -9.27 28.67 -31.62
N ARG A 452 -8.28 28.24 -30.83
CA ARG A 452 -7.94 28.91 -29.56
C ARG A 452 -7.38 30.30 -29.80
N TYR A 453 -6.51 30.45 -30.78
CA TYR A 453 -5.95 31.75 -31.15
C TYR A 453 -7.02 32.70 -31.67
N MET A 454 -7.98 32.20 -32.49
CA MET A 454 -9.14 32.97 -32.93
C MET A 454 -10.02 33.47 -31.77
N LYS A 455 -10.17 32.65 -30.71
CA LYS A 455 -10.98 32.99 -29.53
C LYS A 455 -10.30 34.04 -28.63
N GLU A 456 -8.97 33.96 -28.44
CA GLU A 456 -8.24 34.77 -27.46
C GLU A 456 -8.00 36.20 -27.91
N GLY A 457 -8.25 36.56 -29.19
CA GLY A 457 -8.35 37.93 -29.69
C GLY A 457 -7.15 38.85 -29.39
N LYS A 458 -5.94 38.31 -29.25
CA LYS A 458 -4.73 39.11 -29.06
C LYS A 458 -4.17 39.59 -30.39
N LEU A 459 -4.81 40.58 -30.95
CA LEU A 459 -4.13 41.53 -31.84
C LEU A 459 -3.14 42.31 -30.97
N ALA A 460 -1.86 42.36 -31.39
CA ALA A 460 -0.89 43.25 -30.77
C ALA A 460 -1.44 44.68 -30.83
N PRO A 461 -1.30 45.48 -29.75
CA PRO A 461 -1.78 46.85 -29.80
C PRO A 461 -0.99 47.62 -30.88
N MET A 462 -1.64 47.93 -31.99
CA MET A 462 -1.19 48.95 -32.89
C MET A 462 -1.19 50.27 -32.08
N ALA A 463 -0.08 50.96 -32.06
CA ALA A 463 0.02 52.27 -31.41
C ALA A 463 -1.06 53.19 -31.99
N THR A 464 -2.11 53.40 -31.22
CA THR A 464 -3.19 54.31 -31.59
C THR A 464 -2.77 55.71 -31.28
N ASP A 465 -2.62 56.50 -32.33
CA ASP A 465 -2.57 57.93 -32.27
C ASP A 465 -3.96 58.48 -31.89
N SER A 466 -4.00 59.56 -31.15
CA SER A 466 -5.15 60.09 -30.39
C SER A 466 -6.33 60.67 -31.18
N SER A 467 -6.54 60.27 -32.45
CA SER A 467 -7.61 60.76 -33.31
C SER A 467 -8.79 59.81 -33.55
N THR A 468 -8.83 58.62 -32.91
CA THR A 468 -9.81 57.56 -33.21
C THR A 468 -11.02 57.49 -32.27
N LEU A 469 -11.30 58.53 -31.47
CA LEU A 469 -12.44 58.56 -30.53
C LEU A 469 -13.81 58.81 -31.18
N PHE A 470 -13.89 58.89 -32.52
CA PHE A 470 -15.15 59.19 -33.24
C PHE A 470 -15.67 58.04 -34.12
N MET A 471 -15.01 56.87 -34.16
CA MET A 471 -15.42 55.73 -35.02
C MET A 471 -16.11 54.58 -34.26
N GLU A 472 -16.55 54.79 -33.05
CA GLU A 472 -17.20 53.76 -32.21
C GLU A 472 -18.67 53.49 -32.57
N TYR A 473 -19.21 54.13 -33.62
CA TYR A 473 -20.63 54.03 -34.04
C TYR A 473 -20.89 53.28 -35.34
N LEU A 474 -19.87 52.69 -35.99
CA LEU A 474 -20.02 51.87 -37.18
C LEU A 474 -19.27 50.56 -37.03
N TRP A 475 -19.52 49.85 -35.94
CA TRP A 475 -18.93 48.56 -35.69
C TRP A 475 -19.71 47.51 -36.47
N ASP A 476 -19.11 46.94 -37.55
CA ASP A 476 -19.60 45.74 -38.25
C ASP A 476 -18.84 44.52 -37.71
N PRO A 477 -19.49 43.63 -36.91
CA PRO A 477 -18.84 42.46 -36.34
C PRO A 477 -18.31 41.47 -37.42
N ASP A 478 -18.94 41.44 -38.59
CA ASP A 478 -18.52 40.57 -39.67
C ASP A 478 -17.28 41.09 -40.39
N ALA A 479 -17.13 42.43 -40.54
CA ALA A 479 -15.95 43.01 -41.13
C ALA A 479 -14.69 42.80 -40.24
N GLU A 480 -14.83 42.94 -38.92
CA GLU A 480 -13.74 42.63 -37.97
C GLU A 480 -13.37 41.16 -37.99
N PHE A 481 -14.32 40.25 -38.12
CA PHE A 481 -14.07 38.82 -38.18
C PHE A 481 -13.26 38.46 -39.43
N HIS A 482 -13.59 39.02 -40.58
CA HIS A 482 -12.86 38.81 -41.84
C HIS A 482 -11.45 39.36 -41.83
N GLU A 483 -11.26 40.54 -41.20
CA GLU A 483 -9.91 41.13 -41.06
C GLU A 483 -9.05 40.33 -40.08
N LYS A 484 -9.61 39.80 -39.01
CA LYS A 484 -8.95 38.84 -38.10
C LYS A 484 -8.56 37.57 -38.81
N ILE A 485 -9.44 36.99 -39.60
CA ILE A 485 -9.14 35.78 -40.38
C ILE A 485 -7.96 36.07 -41.33
N ASN A 486 -7.99 37.16 -42.08
CA ASN A 486 -6.92 37.51 -43.00
C ASN A 486 -5.56 37.68 -42.30
N THR A 487 -5.56 38.33 -41.16
CA THR A 487 -4.34 38.50 -40.35
C THR A 487 -3.78 37.18 -39.85
N ILE A 488 -4.65 36.30 -39.34
CA ILE A 488 -4.26 34.98 -38.81
C ILE A 488 -3.71 34.09 -39.91
N MET A 489 -4.30 34.13 -41.10
CA MET A 489 -3.89 33.30 -42.25
C MET A 489 -2.44 33.53 -42.67
N HIS A 490 -1.92 34.74 -42.50
CA HIS A 490 -0.56 35.12 -42.84
C HIS A 490 0.47 34.92 -41.71
N LEU A 491 0.02 34.55 -40.50
CA LEU A 491 0.93 34.27 -39.37
C LEU A 491 1.74 33.01 -39.65
N ASN A 492 2.99 32.98 -39.15
CA ASN A 492 3.78 31.77 -39.10
C ASN A 492 3.18 30.79 -38.07
N ILE A 493 3.11 29.51 -38.42
CA ILE A 493 2.53 28.44 -37.56
C ILE A 493 3.26 28.33 -36.20
N LEU A 494 4.52 28.75 -36.10
CA LEU A 494 5.30 28.76 -34.87
C LEU A 494 4.78 29.78 -33.83
N GLU A 495 3.98 30.79 -34.24
CA GLU A 495 3.41 31.77 -33.34
C GLU A 495 2.23 31.22 -32.55
N ILE A 496 1.47 30.28 -33.15
CA ILE A 496 0.24 29.73 -32.60
C ILE A 496 0.36 28.28 -32.16
N CYS A 497 1.42 27.57 -32.57
CA CYS A 497 1.62 26.17 -32.25
C CYS A 497 1.97 25.93 -30.78
N THR A 498 1.81 24.70 -30.33
CA THR A 498 2.36 24.25 -29.07
C THR A 498 3.87 24.04 -29.22
N LYS A 499 4.68 24.99 -28.70
CA LYS A 499 6.14 25.08 -28.84
C LYS A 499 6.93 23.93 -28.15
N LYS A 500 6.31 23.14 -27.31
CA LYS A 500 6.89 21.92 -26.72
C LYS A 500 6.14 20.74 -27.30
N ALA A 501 6.58 20.24 -28.45
CA ALA A 501 6.02 19.01 -28.99
C ALA A 501 6.18 17.92 -27.93
N ILE A 502 5.05 17.49 -27.35
CA ILE A 502 5.00 16.32 -26.50
C ILE A 502 5.23 15.13 -27.43
N SER A 503 6.47 14.68 -27.54
CA SER A 503 6.86 13.50 -28.32
C SER A 503 7.10 12.32 -27.39
N ILE A 504 7.04 11.12 -27.93
CA ILE A 504 7.35 9.89 -27.22
C ILE A 504 8.37 9.09 -28.04
N ASP A 505 9.30 8.44 -27.35
CA ASP A 505 10.29 7.59 -27.98
C ASP A 505 9.63 6.33 -28.59
N ALA A 506 10.14 5.86 -29.74
CA ALA A 506 9.64 4.66 -30.41
C ALA A 506 9.73 3.41 -29.53
N ASP A 507 10.70 3.38 -28.61
CA ASP A 507 10.93 2.30 -27.65
C ASP A 507 10.20 2.51 -26.30
N ALA A 508 9.39 3.58 -26.17
CA ALA A 508 8.64 3.85 -24.96
C ALA A 508 7.55 2.80 -24.68
N SER A 509 7.29 2.55 -23.40
CA SER A 509 6.26 1.61 -22.99
C SER A 509 4.84 2.18 -23.22
N ILE A 510 3.86 1.30 -23.45
CA ILE A 510 2.44 1.69 -23.53
C ILE A 510 1.98 2.38 -22.24
N GLN A 511 2.57 2.04 -21.07
CA GLN A 511 2.26 2.72 -19.82
C GLN A 511 2.69 4.19 -19.85
N ASP A 512 3.83 4.49 -20.45
CA ASP A 512 4.33 5.87 -20.56
C ASP A 512 3.50 6.66 -21.57
N VAL A 513 3.06 6.00 -22.65
CA VAL A 513 2.07 6.56 -23.59
C VAL A 513 0.76 6.90 -22.88
N CYS A 514 0.23 5.97 -22.06
CA CYS A 514 -1.01 6.20 -21.31
C CYS A 514 -0.87 7.34 -20.29
N LYS A 515 0.29 7.45 -19.61
CA LYS A 515 0.58 8.57 -18.71
C LYS A 515 0.62 9.91 -19.47
N LEU A 516 1.23 9.91 -20.63
CA LEU A 516 1.36 11.09 -21.46
C LEU A 516 0.02 11.55 -22.01
N LEU A 517 -0.73 10.65 -22.66
CA LEU A 517 -2.06 10.93 -23.22
C LEU A 517 -3.12 11.23 -22.15
N GLY A 518 -2.92 10.74 -20.91
CA GLY A 518 -3.81 10.98 -19.77
C GLY A 518 -3.66 12.36 -19.12
N LYS A 519 -2.47 12.97 -19.19
CA LYS A 519 -2.17 14.23 -18.47
C LYS A 519 -2.68 15.50 -19.14
N SER A 520 -2.81 15.54 -20.47
CA SER A 520 -2.84 16.81 -21.20
C SER A 520 -3.99 17.00 -22.19
N GLY A 521 -4.98 16.12 -22.26
CA GLY A 521 -6.02 16.23 -23.29
C GLY A 521 -5.53 16.04 -24.73
N VAL A 522 -4.24 15.71 -24.92
CA VAL A 522 -3.60 15.48 -26.23
C VAL A 522 -4.19 14.24 -26.87
N LYS A 523 -4.64 14.37 -28.12
CA LYS A 523 -5.26 13.28 -28.90
C LYS A 523 -4.27 12.54 -29.79
N LYS A 524 -3.14 13.19 -30.15
CA LYS A 524 -2.12 12.71 -31.07
C LYS A 524 -0.74 13.05 -30.53
N VAL A 525 0.22 12.13 -30.63
CA VAL A 525 1.59 12.31 -30.14
C VAL A 525 2.56 11.85 -31.24
N PRO A 526 3.52 12.71 -31.67
CA PRO A 526 4.62 12.29 -32.52
C PRO A 526 5.48 11.23 -31.83
N VAL A 527 5.80 10.16 -32.54
CA VAL A 527 6.76 9.14 -32.13
C VAL A 527 8.10 9.47 -32.75
N VAL A 528 9.13 9.58 -31.92
CA VAL A 528 10.49 9.95 -32.35
C VAL A 528 11.44 8.78 -32.12
N SER A 529 12.40 8.64 -33.03
CA SER A 529 13.56 7.77 -32.87
C SER A 529 14.78 8.54 -33.36
N GLU A 530 15.85 8.57 -32.58
CA GLU A 530 17.05 9.35 -32.87
C GLU A 530 16.75 10.82 -33.23
N ASN A 531 15.86 11.47 -32.53
CA ASN A 531 15.37 12.85 -32.73
C ASN A 531 14.58 13.08 -34.04
N LYS A 532 14.30 12.06 -34.85
CA LYS A 532 13.46 12.15 -36.05
C LYS A 532 12.07 11.59 -35.81
N VAL A 533 11.07 12.21 -36.42
CA VAL A 533 9.67 11.70 -36.31
C VAL A 533 9.51 10.47 -37.19
N VAL A 534 9.23 9.32 -36.57
CA VAL A 534 9.06 8.01 -37.25
C VAL A 534 7.62 7.57 -37.35
N GLY A 535 6.71 8.25 -36.67
CA GLY A 535 5.29 7.94 -36.68
C GLY A 535 4.44 8.89 -35.86
N ILE A 536 3.12 8.71 -35.91
CA ILE A 536 2.15 9.43 -35.07
C ILE A 536 1.29 8.40 -34.34
N LEU A 537 1.20 8.53 -33.03
CA LEU A 537 0.36 7.69 -32.18
C LEU A 537 -0.93 8.41 -31.84
N LEU A 538 -2.07 7.72 -32.12
CA LEU A 538 -3.40 8.22 -31.85
C LEU A 538 -3.92 7.65 -30.52
N ARG A 539 -4.65 8.45 -29.73
CA ARG A 539 -5.35 7.96 -28.51
C ARG A 539 -6.28 6.77 -28.82
N SER A 540 -6.97 6.79 -29.95
CA SER A 540 -7.84 5.69 -30.40
C SER A 540 -7.07 4.38 -30.64
N ALA A 541 -5.85 4.43 -31.12
CA ALA A 541 -5.02 3.25 -31.35
C ALA A 541 -4.68 2.54 -30.02
N ILE A 542 -4.46 3.30 -28.94
CA ILE A 542 -4.23 2.75 -27.60
C ILE A 542 -5.53 2.15 -27.03
N ILE A 543 -6.69 2.79 -27.24
CA ILE A 543 -7.98 2.23 -26.80
C ILE A 543 -8.27 0.91 -27.52
N ASN A 544 -8.06 0.84 -28.84
CA ASN A 544 -8.24 -0.39 -29.61
C ASN A 544 -7.27 -1.50 -29.17
N TYR A 545 -6.04 -1.15 -28.79
CA TYR A 545 -5.08 -2.09 -28.20
C TYR A 545 -5.62 -2.67 -26.89
N LEU A 546 -6.11 -1.80 -25.98
CA LEU A 546 -6.67 -2.24 -24.71
C LEU A 546 -7.91 -3.10 -24.90
N GLU A 547 -8.75 -2.78 -25.89
CA GLU A 547 -9.92 -3.59 -26.26
C GLU A 547 -9.48 -4.99 -26.72
N LYS A 548 -8.52 -5.07 -27.65
CA LYS A 548 -8.02 -6.32 -28.21
C LYS A 548 -7.37 -7.21 -27.17
N GLN A 549 -6.55 -6.64 -26.29
CA GLN A 549 -5.82 -7.38 -25.25
C GLN A 549 -6.69 -7.81 -24.07
N TYR A 550 -7.65 -7.01 -23.65
CA TYR A 550 -8.36 -7.23 -22.40
C TYR A 550 -9.82 -7.66 -22.56
N LEU A 551 -10.54 -7.18 -23.59
CA LEU A 551 -11.92 -7.57 -23.81
C LEU A 551 -12.02 -8.90 -24.58
N GLU A 552 -11.11 -9.20 -25.50
CA GLU A 552 -11.08 -10.50 -26.18
C GLU A 552 -10.66 -11.62 -25.21
N GLN A 553 -9.69 -11.36 -24.29
CA GLN A 553 -9.36 -12.31 -23.23
C GLN A 553 -10.53 -12.53 -22.26
N ALA A 554 -11.30 -11.50 -21.95
CA ALA A 554 -12.50 -11.65 -21.12
C ALA A 554 -13.62 -12.45 -21.82
N LYS A 555 -13.75 -12.33 -23.13
CA LYS A 555 -14.72 -13.12 -23.93
C LYS A 555 -14.32 -14.60 -24.03
N SER A 556 -13.04 -14.89 -24.20
CA SER A 556 -12.52 -16.30 -24.27
C SER A 556 -12.64 -17.02 -22.91
N VAL A 557 -12.54 -16.32 -21.79
CA VAL A 557 -12.78 -16.88 -20.45
C VAL A 557 -14.27 -17.09 -20.19
N HIS A 558 -15.17 -16.33 -20.83
CA HIS A 558 -16.62 -16.52 -20.71
C HIS A 558 -17.19 -17.62 -21.63
N GLN A 559 -16.47 -18.01 -22.69
CA GLN A 559 -16.90 -19.11 -23.58
C GLN A 559 -16.32 -20.47 -23.17
N ALA A 560 -15.33 -20.50 -22.29
CA ALA A 560 -14.68 -21.73 -21.80
C ALA A 560 -15.15 -22.16 -20.38
N GLY A 561 -16.11 -21.50 -19.78
CA GLY A 561 -16.78 -21.81 -18.52
C GLY A 561 -18.26 -21.89 -18.73
#